data_c9ca07aaef3e992ee8974be0b096241c
#
_entry.id   c9ca07aaef3e992ee8974be0b096241c
#
_cell.length_a   1.000
_cell.length_b   1.000
_cell.length_c   1.000
_cell.angle_alpha   90.00
_cell.angle_beta   90.00
_cell.angle_gamma   90.00
#
_symmetry.space_group_name_H-M   'P 1'
#
loop_
_entity.id
_entity.type
_entity.pdbx_description
1 polymer ?
#
loop_
_entity_poly.entity_id
_entity_poly.type
_entity_poly.pdbx_seq_one_letter_code
_entity_poly.pdbx_strand_id
1 'polypeptide(L)'
;AVSSAPETGAGANARMTAVHTESSVTYAGVYGGADIRYDLQSNSLKESYILQSLASTSEVYSSTIAAPGLTPKLHEDGSIDFTDENGEIIFYIPPSYLYDADGLIGNVAVELYTLNTGEYAMVCRPDHDWLSDSARSWPVTLDPTIYTMLSTSSFEDCYVTTAGARYSYPYTNNLIVGNAG
;
A
#
# COMPACT_ATOMS: atom_id res chain seq x y z
N ALA A 1 -17.11 -4.21 -22.50
CA ALA A 1 -17.29 -2.79 -22.19
C ALA A 1 -16.13 -2.39 -21.29
N VAL A 2 -15.24 -1.51 -21.78
CA VAL A 2 -14.13 -0.99 -20.98
C VAL A 2 -14.76 0.05 -20.07
N SER A 3 -14.90 -0.27 -18.77
CA SER A 3 -15.22 0.74 -17.76
C SER A 3 -13.94 1.54 -17.54
N SER A 4 -13.97 2.84 -17.75
CA SER A 4 -12.86 3.73 -17.39
C SER A 4 -12.66 3.69 -15.88
N ALA A 5 -11.40 3.54 -15.43
CA ALA A 5 -11.08 3.68 -14.02
C ALA A 5 -11.57 5.05 -13.50
N PRO A 6 -12.06 5.14 -12.26
CA PRO A 6 -12.43 6.43 -11.68
C PRO A 6 -11.22 7.36 -11.69
N GLU A 7 -11.44 8.61 -12.08
CA GLU A 7 -10.38 9.62 -12.07
C GLU A 7 -9.80 9.76 -10.68
N THR A 8 -8.49 9.67 -10.56
CA THR A 8 -7.76 9.91 -9.31
C THR A 8 -7.94 11.38 -8.96
N GLY A 9 -8.73 11.66 -7.93
CA GLY A 9 -8.92 13.01 -7.39
C GLY A 9 -7.67 13.53 -6.70
N ALA A 10 -6.55 13.61 -7.41
CA ALA A 10 -5.37 14.32 -6.96
C ALA A 10 -5.62 15.83 -7.10
N GLY A 11 -6.17 16.43 -6.06
CA GLY A 11 -6.20 17.88 -5.91
C GLY A 11 -4.77 18.41 -5.94
N ALA A 12 -4.44 19.12 -7.02
CA ALA A 12 -3.14 19.73 -7.24
C ALA A 12 -2.75 20.66 -6.09
N ASN A 13 -1.49 20.57 -5.62
CA ASN A 13 -0.74 21.62 -4.93
C ASN A 13 -1.12 21.99 -3.48
N ALA A 14 -1.70 21.10 -2.68
CA ALA A 14 -1.56 21.25 -1.24
C ALA A 14 -0.09 21.00 -0.88
N ARG A 15 0.54 21.92 -0.15
CA ARG A 15 1.86 21.73 0.44
C ARG A 15 1.72 20.59 1.44
N MET A 16 2.09 19.37 1.02
CA MET A 16 1.97 18.19 1.87
C MET A 16 2.93 18.33 3.05
N THR A 17 2.39 18.29 4.25
CA THR A 17 3.20 18.20 5.46
C THR A 17 3.45 16.72 5.72
N ALA A 18 4.69 16.28 5.56
CA ALA A 18 5.09 14.92 5.87
C ALA A 18 5.73 14.88 7.26
N VAL A 19 5.29 13.93 8.09
CA VAL A 19 5.96 13.55 9.34
C VAL A 19 6.60 12.19 9.10
N HIS A 20 7.89 12.06 9.37
CA HIS A 20 8.63 10.84 9.12
C HIS A 20 9.38 10.35 10.35
N THR A 21 9.56 9.05 10.43
CA THR A 21 10.47 8.33 11.33
C THR A 21 11.48 7.57 10.48
N GLU A 22 12.31 6.72 11.10
CA GLU A 22 13.28 5.89 10.34
C GLU A 22 12.60 4.89 9.38
N SER A 23 11.39 4.43 9.69
CA SER A 23 10.66 3.40 8.94
C SER A 23 9.26 3.79 8.51
N SER A 24 8.82 5.02 8.78
CA SER A 24 7.48 5.47 8.40
C SER A 24 7.45 6.90 7.90
N VAL A 25 6.51 7.19 7.01
CA VAL A 25 6.18 8.54 6.58
C VAL A 25 4.66 8.71 6.55
N THR A 26 4.17 9.83 7.10
CA THR A 26 2.74 10.18 7.09
C THR A 26 2.55 11.51 6.38
N TYR A 27 1.62 11.53 5.44
CA TYR A 27 1.17 12.71 4.72
C TYR A 27 -0.24 13.06 5.18
N ALA A 28 -0.39 14.20 5.84
CA ALA A 28 -1.65 14.60 6.45
C ALA A 28 -2.62 15.20 5.43
N GLY A 29 -3.90 14.79 5.50
CA GLY A 29 -5.02 15.39 4.76
C GLY A 29 -4.93 15.28 3.23
N VAL A 30 -4.22 14.30 2.70
CA VAL A 30 -3.88 14.21 1.27
C VAL A 30 -5.04 13.69 0.44
N TYR A 31 -5.85 12.78 0.98
CA TYR A 31 -6.89 12.09 0.23
C TYR A 31 -8.27 12.38 0.83
N GLY A 32 -8.94 13.44 0.31
CA GLY A 32 -10.28 13.79 0.80
C GLY A 32 -10.35 14.16 2.28
N GLY A 33 -9.20 14.49 2.91
CA GLY A 33 -9.07 14.75 4.34
C GLY A 33 -8.51 13.58 5.15
N ALA A 34 -8.32 12.40 4.53
CA ALA A 34 -7.62 11.27 5.13
C ALA A 34 -6.10 11.49 5.09
N ASP A 35 -5.40 10.98 6.09
CA ASP A 35 -3.95 10.91 6.09
C ASP A 35 -3.51 9.65 5.36
N ILE A 36 -2.38 9.70 4.64
CA ILE A 36 -1.74 8.51 4.07
C ILE A 36 -0.47 8.23 4.86
N ARG A 37 -0.33 7.02 5.35
CA ARG A 37 0.86 6.54 6.05
C ARG A 37 1.47 5.37 5.33
N TYR A 38 2.78 5.42 5.15
CA TYR A 38 3.61 4.32 4.68
C TYR A 38 4.51 3.84 5.80
N ASP A 39 4.48 2.54 6.08
CA ASP A 39 5.40 1.87 7.00
C ASP A 39 6.23 0.84 6.21
N LEU A 40 7.55 1.02 6.21
CA LEU A 40 8.48 0.08 5.60
C LEU A 40 8.84 -1.01 6.60
N GLN A 41 8.62 -2.25 6.21
CA GLN A 41 8.97 -3.44 6.99
C GLN A 41 9.99 -4.29 6.20
N SER A 42 10.52 -5.33 6.81
CA SER A 42 11.57 -6.17 6.19
C SER A 42 11.13 -6.83 4.87
N ASN A 43 9.85 -7.13 4.72
CA ASN A 43 9.29 -7.83 3.56
C ASN A 43 7.96 -7.25 3.08
N SER A 44 7.59 -6.06 3.53
CA SER A 44 6.35 -5.43 3.10
C SER A 44 6.46 -3.91 3.12
N LEU A 45 5.67 -3.30 2.27
CA LEU A 45 5.30 -1.89 2.32
C LEU A 45 3.85 -1.82 2.74
N LYS A 46 3.61 -1.29 3.94
CA LYS A 46 2.27 -1.05 4.43
C LYS A 46 1.85 0.36 4.06
N GLU A 47 0.84 0.51 3.21
CA GLU A 47 0.13 1.75 2.99
C GLU A 47 -1.10 1.75 3.90
N SER A 48 -1.42 2.86 4.53
CA SER A 48 -2.60 3.00 5.36
C SER A 48 -3.26 4.34 5.11
N TYR A 49 -4.58 4.34 4.92
CA TYR A 49 -5.39 5.56 4.90
C TYR A 49 -6.01 5.72 6.28
N ILE A 50 -5.67 6.79 6.98
CA ILE A 50 -6.16 7.08 8.32
C ILE A 50 -7.29 8.10 8.22
N LEU A 51 -8.51 7.64 8.49
CA LEU A 51 -9.75 8.38 8.39
C LEU A 51 -10.06 8.96 9.77
N GLN A 52 -9.99 10.26 9.91
CA GLN A 52 -10.15 10.93 11.21
C GLN A 52 -11.62 11.01 11.66
N SER A 53 -12.57 10.96 10.71
CA SER A 53 -14.01 11.02 10.94
C SER A 53 -14.77 10.58 9.70
N LEU A 54 -16.07 10.35 9.80
CA LEU A 54 -16.92 10.05 8.64
C LEU A 54 -16.84 11.14 7.55
N ALA A 55 -16.72 12.40 7.95
CA ALA A 55 -16.61 13.53 7.01
C ALA A 55 -15.28 13.57 6.23
N SER A 56 -14.25 12.84 6.69
CA SER A 56 -12.96 12.70 6.01
C SER A 56 -12.85 11.40 5.21
N THR A 57 -13.96 10.67 5.01
CA THR A 57 -13.97 9.45 4.20
C THR A 57 -14.28 9.76 2.75
N SER A 58 -13.67 8.99 1.86
CA SER A 58 -14.02 8.95 0.44
C SER A 58 -14.74 7.64 0.13
N GLU A 59 -15.61 7.66 -0.88
CA GLU A 59 -16.26 6.43 -1.37
C GLU A 59 -15.26 5.46 -2.01
N VAL A 60 -14.13 6.00 -2.48
CA VAL A 60 -13.14 5.25 -3.25
C VAL A 60 -11.74 5.71 -2.86
N TYR A 61 -10.84 4.75 -2.64
CA TYR A 61 -9.40 4.95 -2.51
C TYR A 61 -8.70 4.17 -3.63
N SER A 62 -7.80 4.81 -4.36
CA SER A 62 -7.14 4.17 -5.49
C SER A 62 -5.63 4.38 -5.46
N SER A 63 -4.91 3.31 -5.74
CA SER A 63 -3.45 3.29 -5.86
C SER A 63 -3.06 2.79 -7.24
N THR A 64 -2.04 3.41 -7.84
CA THR A 64 -1.46 2.93 -9.10
C THR A 64 -0.29 2.00 -8.79
N ILE A 65 -0.30 0.83 -9.38
CA ILE A 65 0.73 -0.21 -9.22
C ILE A 65 1.46 -0.35 -10.54
N ALA A 66 2.77 -0.02 -10.55
CA ALA A 66 3.65 -0.29 -11.67
C ALA A 66 4.31 -1.66 -11.46
N ALA A 67 3.93 -2.63 -12.27
CA ALA A 67 4.42 -4.00 -12.21
C ALA A 67 4.74 -4.53 -13.64
N PRO A 68 5.77 -3.96 -14.31
CA PRO A 68 6.12 -4.36 -15.65
C PRO A 68 6.56 -5.83 -15.70
N GLY A 69 6.03 -6.58 -16.66
CA GLY A 69 6.33 -8.00 -16.82
C GLY A 69 5.57 -8.94 -15.88
N LEU A 70 4.73 -8.41 -14.98
CA LEU A 70 3.91 -9.22 -14.11
C LEU A 70 2.45 -9.25 -14.55
N THR A 71 1.78 -10.34 -14.27
CA THR A 71 0.35 -10.54 -14.53
C THR A 71 -0.41 -10.56 -13.20
N PRO A 72 -1.33 -9.63 -12.97
CA PRO A 72 -2.14 -9.62 -11.75
C PRO A 72 -3.34 -10.56 -11.86
N LYS A 73 -3.72 -11.12 -10.71
CA LYS A 73 -4.94 -11.89 -10.54
C LYS A 73 -5.65 -11.48 -9.27
N LEU A 74 -6.82 -10.87 -9.42
CA LEU A 74 -7.73 -10.57 -8.31
C LEU A 74 -8.52 -11.84 -7.95
N HIS A 75 -8.55 -12.19 -6.67
CA HIS A 75 -9.29 -13.30 -6.10
C HIS A 75 -10.63 -12.86 -5.50
N GLU A 76 -11.52 -13.83 -5.25
CA GLU A 76 -12.86 -13.57 -4.69
C GLU A 76 -12.83 -12.95 -3.29
N ASP A 77 -11.76 -13.19 -2.52
CA ASP A 77 -11.55 -12.62 -1.19
C ASP A 77 -10.98 -11.19 -1.22
N GLY A 78 -10.71 -10.64 -2.42
CA GLY A 78 -10.13 -9.32 -2.60
C GLY A 78 -8.60 -9.28 -2.57
N SER A 79 -7.94 -10.42 -2.41
CA SER A 79 -6.48 -10.51 -2.55
C SER A 79 -6.04 -10.43 -4.00
N ILE A 80 -4.79 -10.01 -4.25
CA ILE A 80 -4.23 -9.90 -5.58
C ILE A 80 -2.84 -10.54 -5.61
N ASP A 81 -2.65 -11.54 -6.47
CA ASP A 81 -1.34 -12.09 -6.80
C ASP A 81 -0.77 -11.39 -8.02
N PHE A 82 0.52 -11.13 -8.04
CA PHE A 82 1.26 -10.67 -9.20
C PHE A 82 2.31 -11.73 -9.56
N THR A 83 2.11 -12.40 -10.70
CA THR A 83 2.94 -13.51 -11.15
C THR A 83 3.83 -13.12 -12.33
N ASP A 84 4.99 -13.75 -12.41
CA ASP A 84 5.89 -13.69 -13.56
C ASP A 84 5.41 -14.57 -14.73
N GLU A 85 6.21 -14.65 -15.80
CA GLU A 85 5.95 -15.48 -16.98
C GLU A 85 5.94 -16.99 -16.69
N ASN A 86 6.56 -17.44 -15.60
CA ASN A 86 6.60 -18.84 -15.16
C ASN A 86 5.43 -19.19 -14.24
N GLY A 87 4.64 -18.20 -13.83
CA GLY A 87 3.54 -18.35 -12.89
C GLY A 87 3.97 -18.28 -11.41
N GLU A 88 5.21 -17.86 -11.12
CA GLU A 88 5.68 -17.63 -9.76
C GLU A 88 5.13 -16.32 -9.22
N ILE A 89 4.62 -16.34 -7.99
CA ILE A 89 4.12 -15.12 -7.31
C ILE A 89 5.33 -14.30 -6.86
N ILE A 90 5.47 -13.11 -7.42
CA ILE A 90 6.57 -12.17 -7.09
C ILE A 90 6.20 -11.29 -5.93
N PHE A 91 4.96 -10.78 -5.92
CA PHE A 91 4.41 -10.09 -4.75
C PHE A 91 2.89 -10.33 -4.66
N TYR A 92 2.36 -10.03 -3.50
CA TYR A 92 1.00 -10.36 -3.11
C TYR A 92 0.41 -9.23 -2.28
N ILE A 93 -0.84 -8.91 -2.55
CA ILE A 93 -1.64 -7.97 -1.78
C ILE A 93 -2.74 -8.79 -1.09
N PRO A 94 -2.75 -8.89 0.25
CA PRO A 94 -3.82 -9.56 0.96
C PRO A 94 -5.15 -8.81 0.85
N PRO A 95 -6.27 -9.41 1.25
CA PRO A 95 -7.54 -8.72 1.32
C PRO A 95 -7.42 -7.43 2.13
N SER A 96 -7.85 -6.32 1.54
CA SER A 96 -7.90 -5.04 2.26
C SER A 96 -9.04 -5.06 3.28
N TYR A 97 -8.86 -4.38 4.41
CA TYR A 97 -9.86 -4.29 5.46
C TYR A 97 -9.83 -2.93 6.16
N LEU A 98 -10.92 -2.63 6.85
CA LEU A 98 -11.01 -1.50 7.76
C LEU A 98 -10.78 -2.00 9.19
N TYR A 99 -10.22 -1.15 10.04
CA TYR A 99 -10.30 -1.33 11.49
C TYR A 99 -10.45 0.01 12.19
N ASP A 100 -11.27 0.03 13.22
CA ASP A 100 -11.48 1.25 14.01
C ASP A 100 -10.51 1.32 15.21
N ALA A 101 -10.59 2.39 16.00
CA ALA A 101 -9.72 2.60 17.14
C ALA A 101 -9.86 1.55 18.25
N ASP A 102 -10.98 0.84 18.31
CA ASP A 102 -11.24 -0.28 19.24
C ASP A 102 -10.86 -1.65 18.64
N GLY A 103 -10.39 -1.67 17.37
CA GLY A 103 -9.97 -2.89 16.67
C GLY A 103 -11.11 -3.68 16.02
N LEU A 104 -12.32 -3.11 15.90
CA LEU A 104 -13.41 -3.73 15.15
C LEU A 104 -13.10 -3.66 13.66
N ILE A 105 -13.32 -4.79 12.97
CA ILE A 105 -12.98 -4.97 11.56
C ILE A 105 -14.19 -4.72 10.68
N GLY A 106 -13.98 -3.97 9.59
CA GLY A 106 -14.96 -3.73 8.52
C GLY A 106 -14.45 -4.20 7.16
N ASN A 107 -15.36 -4.40 6.23
CA ASN A 107 -15.06 -4.90 4.89
C ASN A 107 -14.63 -3.79 3.93
N VAL A 108 -13.84 -4.19 2.93
CA VAL A 108 -13.46 -3.38 1.79
C VAL A 108 -13.66 -4.20 0.52
N ALA A 109 -14.40 -3.67 -0.44
CA ALA A 109 -14.45 -4.26 -1.77
C ALA A 109 -13.23 -3.78 -2.57
N VAL A 110 -12.54 -4.71 -3.23
CA VAL A 110 -11.36 -4.41 -4.05
C VAL A 110 -11.68 -4.66 -5.52
N GLU A 111 -11.31 -3.72 -6.38
CA GLU A 111 -11.40 -3.82 -7.83
C GLU A 111 -10.01 -3.59 -8.42
N LEU A 112 -9.72 -4.23 -9.55
CA LEU A 112 -8.44 -4.11 -10.24
C LEU A 112 -8.67 -3.76 -11.71
N TYR A 113 -7.99 -2.72 -12.18
CA TYR A 113 -8.10 -2.23 -13.56
C TYR A 113 -6.72 -2.21 -14.20
N THR A 114 -6.63 -2.60 -15.46
CA THR A 114 -5.44 -2.40 -16.28
C THR A 114 -5.48 -1.00 -16.88
N LEU A 115 -4.49 -0.17 -16.58
CA LEU A 115 -4.34 1.17 -17.15
C LEU A 115 -3.55 1.12 -18.45
N ASN A 116 -2.37 0.48 -18.40
CA ASN A 116 -1.48 0.25 -19.50
C ASN A 116 -0.77 -1.10 -19.33
N THR A 117 0.10 -1.48 -20.27
CA THR A 117 0.95 -2.68 -20.11
C THR A 117 1.86 -2.51 -18.89
N GLY A 118 1.67 -3.37 -17.89
CA GLY A 118 2.44 -3.32 -16.64
C GLY A 118 2.03 -2.21 -15.67
N GLU A 119 0.90 -1.53 -15.91
CA GLU A 119 0.37 -0.52 -15.01
C GLU A 119 -1.09 -0.84 -14.66
N TYR A 120 -1.40 -0.85 -13.38
CA TYR A 120 -2.69 -1.27 -12.84
C TYR A 120 -3.19 -0.24 -11.83
N ALA A 121 -4.52 -0.09 -11.73
CA ALA A 121 -5.15 0.63 -10.64
C ALA A 121 -5.86 -0.35 -9.72
N MET A 122 -5.47 -0.36 -8.46
CA MET A 122 -6.23 -1.00 -7.40
C MET A 122 -7.18 0.02 -6.80
N VAL A 123 -8.44 -0.35 -6.69
CA VAL A 123 -9.51 0.50 -6.17
C VAL A 123 -10.14 -0.18 -4.97
N CYS A 124 -10.05 0.48 -3.82
CA CYS A 124 -10.64 0.04 -2.56
C CYS A 124 -11.93 0.83 -2.30
N ARG A 125 -13.03 0.12 -2.04
CA ARG A 125 -14.33 0.69 -1.64
C ARG A 125 -14.66 0.26 -0.22
N PRO A 126 -14.48 1.15 0.77
CA PRO A 126 -14.87 0.88 2.14
C PRO A 126 -16.37 0.63 2.28
N ASP A 127 -16.75 -0.24 3.19
CA ASP A 127 -18.15 -0.43 3.57
C ASP A 127 -18.67 0.83 4.28
N HIS A 128 -19.47 1.62 3.57
CA HIS A 128 -20.01 2.88 4.07
C HIS A 128 -21.02 2.68 5.20
N ASP A 129 -21.80 1.61 5.19
CA ASP A 129 -22.76 1.31 6.24
C ASP A 129 -22.03 1.01 7.54
N TRP A 130 -20.94 0.25 7.46
CA TRP A 130 -20.06 0.00 8.60
C TRP A 130 -19.39 1.28 9.11
N LEU A 131 -18.91 2.15 8.22
CA LEU A 131 -18.29 3.44 8.59
C LEU A 131 -19.28 4.40 9.26
N SER A 132 -20.53 4.41 8.83
CA SER A 132 -21.58 5.32 9.33
C SER A 132 -22.25 4.86 10.62
N ASP A 133 -21.91 3.67 11.13
CA ASP A 133 -22.45 3.18 12.39
C ASP A 133 -22.07 4.12 13.54
N SER A 134 -23.05 4.51 14.36
CA SER A 134 -22.84 5.41 15.50
C SER A 134 -21.94 4.85 16.60
N ALA A 135 -21.71 3.54 16.62
CA ALA A 135 -20.78 2.84 17.51
C ALA A 135 -19.33 2.89 17.03
N ARG A 136 -19.04 3.51 15.85
CA ARG A 136 -17.70 3.53 15.27
C ARG A 136 -16.74 4.38 16.08
N SER A 137 -15.62 3.80 16.48
CA SER A 137 -14.53 4.49 17.17
C SER A 137 -13.49 5.03 16.17
N TRP A 138 -13.35 6.33 16.10
CA TRP A 138 -12.40 7.00 15.20
C TRP A 138 -11.04 7.21 15.88
N PRO A 139 -9.90 7.23 15.15
CA PRO A 139 -9.81 7.10 13.69
C PRO A 139 -10.06 5.67 13.20
N VAL A 140 -10.52 5.56 11.96
CA VAL A 140 -10.59 4.29 11.23
C VAL A 140 -9.40 4.20 10.28
N THR A 141 -8.81 3.03 10.15
CA THR A 141 -7.73 2.77 9.21
C THR A 141 -8.19 1.81 8.11
N LEU A 142 -7.95 2.19 6.85
CA LEU A 142 -8.03 1.30 5.69
C LEU A 142 -6.61 0.79 5.39
N ASP A 143 -6.45 -0.53 5.30
CA ASP A 143 -5.16 -1.22 5.18
C ASP A 143 -5.04 -2.04 3.88
N PRO A 144 -4.46 -1.49 2.81
CA PRO A 144 -4.05 -2.21 1.61
C PRO A 144 -2.55 -2.53 1.61
N THR A 145 -2.08 -3.39 2.52
CA THR A 145 -0.66 -3.74 2.63
C THR A 145 -0.17 -4.56 1.43
N ILE A 146 1.05 -4.28 0.94
CA ILE A 146 1.71 -5.03 -0.12
C ILE A 146 2.84 -5.87 0.48
N TYR A 147 2.82 -7.18 0.22
CA TYR A 147 3.88 -8.10 0.61
C TYR A 147 4.69 -8.56 -0.59
N THR A 148 6.02 -8.45 -0.50
CA THR A 148 6.90 -9.11 -1.45
C THR A 148 7.08 -10.57 -1.07
N MET A 149 6.88 -11.49 -2.02
CA MET A 149 7.23 -12.90 -1.84
C MET A 149 8.74 -13.02 -2.03
N LEU A 150 9.45 -12.96 -0.92
CA LEU A 150 10.91 -13.06 -0.92
C LEU A 150 11.33 -14.49 -1.23
N SER A 151 11.69 -14.77 -2.48
CA SER A 151 12.48 -15.96 -2.77
C SER A 151 13.85 -15.79 -2.11
N THR A 152 14.23 -16.70 -1.25
CA THR A 152 15.51 -16.66 -0.52
C THR A 152 16.74 -16.72 -1.43
N SER A 153 16.56 -16.85 -2.74
CA SER A 153 17.61 -16.94 -3.75
C SER A 153 17.94 -15.62 -4.48
N SER A 154 17.23 -14.52 -4.19
CA SER A 154 17.29 -13.30 -5.01
C SER A 154 17.71 -12.04 -4.26
N PHE A 155 18.13 -12.12 -2.99
CA PHE A 155 18.57 -10.94 -2.25
C PHE A 155 20.07 -10.73 -2.35
N GLU A 156 20.43 -9.67 -3.05
CA GLU A 156 21.71 -9.02 -2.86
C GLU A 156 21.47 -7.82 -1.93
N ASP A 157 21.81 -7.96 -0.64
CA ASP A 157 21.90 -6.83 0.24
C ASP A 157 23.01 -5.90 -0.24
N CYS A 158 22.68 -4.66 -0.55
CA CYS A 158 23.66 -3.64 -0.82
C CYS A 158 23.54 -2.50 0.19
N TYR A 159 24.67 -2.02 0.70
CA TYR A 159 24.73 -0.76 1.43
C TYR A 159 25.75 0.19 0.82
N VAL A 160 25.50 1.48 0.98
CA VAL A 160 26.38 2.53 0.53
C VAL A 160 26.93 3.23 1.76
N THR A 161 28.27 3.25 1.89
CA THR A 161 28.91 4.01 2.96
C THR A 161 29.07 5.48 2.54
N THR A 162 29.26 6.37 3.51
CA THR A 162 29.55 7.79 3.27
C THR A 162 30.82 8.02 2.45
N ALA A 163 31.70 7.01 2.37
CA ALA A 163 32.89 6.99 1.51
C ALA A 163 32.59 6.58 0.05
N GLY A 164 31.31 6.32 -0.30
CA GLY A 164 30.89 5.95 -1.65
C GLY A 164 31.18 4.50 -2.05
N ALA A 165 31.73 3.68 -1.13
CA ALA A 165 31.95 2.27 -1.39
C ALA A 165 30.61 1.52 -1.40
N ARG A 166 30.37 0.68 -2.43
CA ARG A 166 29.25 -0.22 -2.55
C ARG A 166 29.70 -1.62 -2.21
N TYR A 167 29.01 -2.25 -1.28
CA TYR A 167 29.27 -3.65 -0.93
C TYR A 167 27.99 -4.43 -1.17
N SER A 168 28.11 -5.54 -1.90
CA SER A 168 27.05 -6.53 -2.08
C SER A 168 27.39 -7.74 -1.23
N TYR A 169 26.47 -8.13 -0.35
CA TYR A 169 26.60 -9.33 0.47
C TYR A 169 25.49 -10.30 0.12
N PRO A 170 25.72 -11.21 -0.82
CA PRO A 170 24.77 -12.32 -1.01
C PRO A 170 24.80 -13.17 0.27
N TYR A 171 23.62 -13.40 0.86
CA TYR A 171 23.41 -14.30 2.01
C TYR A 171 23.57 -13.74 3.44
N THR A 172 23.44 -12.45 3.66
CA THR A 172 23.30 -11.96 5.05
C THR A 172 21.84 -11.62 5.37
N ASN A 173 21.35 -12.10 6.52
CA ASN A 173 19.96 -11.83 6.97
C ASN A 173 19.79 -10.44 7.64
N ASN A 174 20.73 -9.53 7.44
CA ASN A 174 20.73 -8.22 8.09
C ASN A 174 20.72 -7.12 7.04
N LEU A 175 19.59 -6.46 6.89
CA LEU A 175 19.50 -5.17 6.21
C LEU A 175 20.09 -4.11 7.14
N ILE A 176 21.22 -3.52 6.78
CA ILE A 176 21.80 -2.40 7.53
C ILE A 176 21.26 -1.11 6.93
N VAL A 177 20.26 -0.51 7.61
CA VAL A 177 19.73 0.80 7.30
C VAL A 177 20.18 1.77 8.37
N GLY A 178 21.06 2.70 8.04
CA GLY A 178 21.49 3.74 8.96
C GLY A 178 22.93 4.19 8.78
N ASN A 179 23.31 5.21 9.53
CA ASN A 179 24.66 5.76 9.55
C ASN A 179 25.58 4.83 10.36
N ALA A 180 26.36 4.00 9.68
CA ALA A 180 27.48 3.32 10.32
C ALA A 180 28.62 4.35 10.47
N GLY A 181 28.69 4.98 11.67
CA GLY A 181 29.77 5.90 12.04
C GLY A 181 31.09 5.20 12.21
#